data_da2b042f1c02a0e223201c38de7d58eb
#
_entry.id   da2b042f1c02a0e223201c38de7d58eb
#
_cell.length_a   1.000
_cell.length_b   1.000
_cell.length_c   1.000
_cell.angle_alpha   90.00
_cell.angle_beta   90.00
_cell.angle_gamma   90.00
#
_symmetry.space_group_name_H-M   'P 1'
#
loop_
_entity.id
_entity.type
_entity.pdbx_description
1 polymer ?
#
loop_
_entity_poly.entity_id
_entity_poly.type
_entity_poly.pdbx_seq_one_letter_code
_entity_poly.pdbx_strand_id
1 'polypeptide(L)'
;MFQLILKNSKQTTLALALLASSIAACQSNKVENTRINHKGNSTISRTDTLTYQKLEVKKISQYFSENEGTIDTTFVRVTYPRFEDSTMNDLVTETILLEGEESIDQYANNFIEGYGNFIEENEISYNLSWSKITDVDILLNTPQLLTLKNMTYEFSGGAHGNTFELINVYDIENYQKLALNTFISENKMKEFTKIAEKFFREEEGLSDTASLDKAYFFENGKFSLAANYGINKEGLFFHYNQYEIKPYAAGTTTIVVPFDAIQDVLTETGKNYIKQVKEYNHSTQ
;
A
#
# COMPACT_ATOMS: atom_id res chain seq x y z
N MET A 1 -12.79 -32.99 33.19
CA MET A 1 -14.10 -33.67 33.23
C MET A 1 -15.17 -32.60 33.40
N PHE A 2 -15.62 -31.99 32.28
CA PHE A 2 -16.79 -31.10 32.27
C PHE A 2 -17.65 -31.45 31.07
N GLN A 3 -18.92 -31.76 31.32
CA GLN A 3 -19.89 -32.28 30.36
C GLN A 3 -20.49 -31.15 29.50
N LEU A 4 -20.59 -31.44 28.21
CA LEU A 4 -21.46 -30.71 27.27
C LEU A 4 -22.93 -30.91 27.64
N ILE A 5 -23.70 -29.83 27.68
CA ILE A 5 -25.16 -29.87 27.67
C ILE A 5 -25.63 -29.37 26.29
N LEU A 6 -26.08 -30.32 25.48
CA LEU A 6 -26.83 -30.08 24.24
C LEU A 6 -28.30 -29.82 24.61
N LYS A 7 -28.86 -28.70 24.16
CA LYS A 7 -30.28 -28.39 24.28
C LYS A 7 -30.95 -28.46 22.91
N ASN A 8 -31.77 -29.49 22.75
CA ASN A 8 -32.65 -29.71 21.60
C ASN A 8 -33.65 -28.58 21.42
N SER A 9 -33.88 -28.14 20.19
CA SER A 9 -35.04 -27.35 19.82
C SER A 9 -35.90 -28.08 18.80
N LYS A 10 -37.18 -28.01 19.07
CA LYS A 10 -38.27 -28.75 18.42
C LYS A 10 -38.54 -28.19 17.01
N GLN A 11 -38.80 -29.12 16.11
CA GLN A 11 -39.46 -28.91 14.85
C GLN A 11 -40.90 -28.47 15.04
N THR A 12 -41.35 -27.53 14.21
CA THR A 12 -42.77 -27.31 13.93
C THR A 12 -42.95 -27.20 12.43
N THR A 13 -43.62 -28.22 11.89
CA THR A 13 -44.19 -28.31 10.55
C THR A 13 -45.59 -27.67 10.53
N LEU A 14 -45.98 -27.15 9.38
CA LEU A 14 -47.33 -26.99 8.77
C LEU A 14 -47.48 -25.55 8.22
N ALA A 15 -48.05 -25.27 7.06
CA ALA A 15 -48.92 -25.98 6.14
C ALA A 15 -48.87 -25.31 4.77
N LEU A 16 -49.09 -26.11 3.74
CA LEU A 16 -49.36 -25.73 2.35
C LEU A 16 -50.69 -24.96 2.25
N ALA A 17 -50.74 -23.85 1.51
CA ALA A 17 -51.93 -23.33 0.90
C ALA A 17 -51.59 -22.89 -0.52
N LEU A 18 -52.05 -23.66 -1.49
CA LEU A 18 -52.13 -23.30 -2.91
C LEU A 18 -53.24 -22.28 -3.11
N LEU A 19 -52.91 -21.18 -3.77
CA LEU A 19 -53.90 -20.36 -4.51
C LEU A 19 -53.28 -19.96 -5.85
N ALA A 20 -53.80 -20.59 -6.88
CA ALA A 20 -53.58 -20.22 -8.26
C ALA A 20 -54.46 -19.03 -8.60
N SER A 21 -53.95 -18.00 -9.25
CA SER A 21 -54.58 -17.35 -10.41
C SER A 21 -53.91 -16.07 -10.83
N SER A 22 -53.89 -15.93 -12.12
CA SER A 22 -53.74 -14.77 -12.99
C SER A 22 -52.34 -14.42 -13.46
N ILE A 23 -52.12 -14.90 -14.69
CA ILE A 23 -51.08 -14.49 -15.64
C ILE A 23 -51.42 -13.05 -16.07
N ALA A 24 -50.54 -12.10 -15.68
CA ALA A 24 -50.45 -10.81 -16.36
C ALA A 24 -49.05 -10.78 -17.00
N ALA A 25 -49.03 -10.89 -18.31
CA ALA A 25 -47.87 -10.73 -19.14
C ALA A 25 -47.40 -9.28 -19.05
N CYS A 26 -46.32 -9.03 -18.29
CA CYS A 26 -45.51 -7.83 -18.44
C CYS A 26 -44.32 -8.18 -19.29
N GLN A 27 -44.23 -7.58 -20.47
CA GLN A 27 -43.08 -7.58 -21.35
C GLN A 27 -41.85 -7.14 -20.57
N SER A 28 -40.91 -8.07 -20.37
CA SER A 28 -39.57 -7.76 -19.95
C SER A 28 -38.88 -7.04 -21.10
N ASN A 29 -38.66 -5.75 -20.97
CA ASN A 29 -37.66 -5.06 -21.77
C ASN A 29 -36.32 -5.72 -21.52
N LYS A 30 -35.88 -6.46 -22.52
CA LYS A 30 -34.52 -6.99 -22.63
C LYS A 30 -33.61 -5.77 -22.67
N VAL A 31 -32.92 -5.49 -21.55
CA VAL A 31 -31.77 -4.62 -21.57
C VAL A 31 -30.69 -5.38 -22.34
N GLU A 32 -30.54 -5.03 -23.60
CA GLU A 32 -29.40 -5.43 -24.39
C GLU A 32 -28.15 -4.87 -23.69
N ASN A 33 -27.36 -5.78 -23.13
CA ASN A 33 -25.98 -5.49 -22.75
C ASN A 33 -25.23 -5.14 -24.05
N THR A 34 -25.24 -3.90 -24.39
CA THR A 34 -24.34 -3.35 -25.40
C THR A 34 -22.95 -3.44 -24.82
N ARG A 35 -22.25 -4.53 -25.13
CA ARG A 35 -20.81 -4.59 -25.01
C ARG A 35 -20.24 -3.48 -25.90
N ILE A 36 -19.89 -2.37 -25.30
CA ILE A 36 -19.12 -1.32 -25.96
C ILE A 36 -17.73 -1.93 -26.23
N ASN A 37 -17.55 -2.43 -27.44
CA ASN A 37 -16.26 -2.74 -27.98
C ASN A 37 -15.51 -1.41 -28.16
N HIS A 38 -14.72 -1.02 -27.18
CA HIS A 38 -13.69 -0.01 -27.34
C HIS A 38 -12.56 -0.59 -28.21
N LYS A 39 -12.83 -0.73 -29.51
CA LYS A 39 -11.81 -0.75 -30.57
C LYS A 39 -11.83 0.64 -31.21
N GLY A 40 -11.21 1.57 -30.52
CA GLY A 40 -10.84 2.87 -31.02
C GLY A 40 -9.50 3.20 -30.42
N ASN A 41 -8.43 2.93 -31.20
CA ASN A 41 -7.08 3.39 -30.93
C ASN A 41 -7.05 4.92 -31.06
N SER A 42 -7.52 5.64 -30.05
CA SER A 42 -7.11 7.00 -29.81
C SER A 42 -6.35 6.98 -28.48
N THR A 43 -5.04 6.85 -28.56
CA THR A 43 -4.14 7.20 -27.49
C THR A 43 -4.34 8.68 -27.22
N ILE A 44 -5.26 9.01 -26.31
CA ILE A 44 -5.32 10.34 -25.72
C ILE A 44 -4.11 10.39 -24.82
N SER A 45 -2.99 10.89 -25.37
CA SER A 45 -1.82 11.19 -24.55
C SER A 45 -2.24 12.23 -23.52
N ARG A 46 -2.39 11.85 -22.27
CA ARG A 46 -2.52 12.77 -21.16
C ARG A 46 -1.29 13.67 -21.14
N THR A 47 -1.48 14.96 -21.19
CA THR A 47 -0.38 15.94 -21.17
C THR A 47 -0.10 16.46 -19.78
N ASP A 48 -1.08 16.33 -18.88
CA ASP A 48 -1.04 16.93 -17.55
C ASP A 48 -0.99 15.87 -16.45
N THR A 49 -0.32 16.20 -15.36
CA THR A 49 -0.29 15.40 -14.12
C THR A 49 -1.64 15.41 -13.42
N LEU A 50 -1.84 14.46 -12.52
CA LEU A 50 -3.03 14.43 -11.66
C LEU A 50 -2.97 15.57 -10.64
N THR A 51 -4.03 16.38 -10.59
CA THR A 51 -4.26 17.34 -9.51
C THR A 51 -4.86 16.63 -8.30
N TYR A 52 -4.45 17.03 -7.11
CA TYR A 52 -4.92 16.42 -5.87
C TYR A 52 -4.97 17.43 -4.74
N GLN A 53 -5.73 17.10 -3.71
CA GLN A 53 -5.74 17.78 -2.41
C GLN A 53 -5.22 16.79 -1.34
N LYS A 54 -4.51 17.30 -0.34
CA LYS A 54 -4.11 16.48 0.81
C LYS A 54 -5.23 16.52 1.85
N LEU A 55 -5.76 15.34 2.21
CA LEU A 55 -6.80 15.17 3.22
C LEU A 55 -6.22 14.54 4.48
N GLU A 56 -6.85 14.82 5.61
CA GLU A 56 -6.52 14.21 6.91
C GLU A 56 -7.77 13.66 7.57
N VAL A 57 -7.68 12.43 8.08
CA VAL A 57 -8.61 11.83 9.03
C VAL A 57 -7.87 11.66 10.34
N LYS A 58 -8.43 12.21 11.43
CA LYS A 58 -7.87 12.08 12.77
C LYS A 58 -8.95 11.63 13.76
N LYS A 59 -8.64 10.60 14.53
CA LYS A 59 -9.48 10.15 15.64
C LYS A 59 -8.65 10.13 16.92
N ILE A 60 -9.32 10.39 18.02
CA ILE A 60 -8.70 10.46 19.35
C ILE A 60 -9.58 9.60 20.29
N SER A 61 -8.93 8.80 21.13
CA SER A 61 -9.63 8.00 22.14
C SER A 61 -10.29 8.88 23.19
N GLN A 62 -11.38 8.40 23.76
CA GLN A 62 -12.00 9.00 24.94
C GLN A 62 -11.21 8.73 26.26
N TYR A 63 -10.32 7.73 26.23
CA TYR A 63 -9.43 7.42 27.34
C TYR A 63 -8.19 8.29 27.24
N PHE A 64 -7.90 9.01 28.32
CA PHE A 64 -6.72 9.86 28.41
C PHE A 64 -6.16 9.79 29.83
N SER A 65 -4.88 10.12 29.96
CA SER A 65 -4.25 10.39 31.24
C SER A 65 -3.72 11.80 31.26
N GLU A 66 -3.75 12.41 32.43
CA GLU A 66 -3.13 13.71 32.66
C GLU A 66 -1.96 13.55 33.63
N ASN A 67 -0.79 13.97 33.22
CA ASN A 67 0.41 13.95 34.04
C ASN A 67 1.11 15.32 33.92
N GLU A 68 1.28 16.01 35.05
CA GLU A 68 1.93 17.32 35.16
C GLU A 68 1.42 18.37 34.14
N GLY A 69 0.11 18.35 33.87
CA GLY A 69 -0.53 19.27 32.91
C GLY A 69 -0.39 18.86 31.43
N THR A 70 0.20 17.70 31.17
CA THR A 70 0.26 17.11 29.82
C THR A 70 -0.83 16.06 29.68
N ILE A 71 -1.70 16.23 28.68
CA ILE A 71 -2.70 15.22 28.32
C ILE A 71 -2.08 14.26 27.32
N ASP A 72 -2.03 12.99 27.69
CA ASP A 72 -1.58 11.92 26.82
C ASP A 72 -2.78 11.02 26.47
N THR A 73 -3.01 10.83 25.19
CA THR A 73 -4.14 10.07 24.67
C THR A 73 -3.78 9.30 23.40
N THR A 74 -4.44 8.17 23.23
CA THR A 74 -4.34 7.39 22.01
C THR A 74 -4.98 8.13 20.84
N PHE A 75 -4.29 8.14 19.70
CA PHE A 75 -4.79 8.73 18.47
C PHE A 75 -4.39 7.94 17.25
N VAL A 76 -5.14 8.13 16.18
CA VAL A 76 -4.79 7.75 14.82
C VAL A 76 -4.93 8.96 13.92
N ARG A 77 -3.97 9.12 13.00
CA ARG A 77 -3.98 10.14 11.97
C ARG A 77 -3.66 9.49 10.63
N VAL A 78 -4.47 9.75 9.64
CA VAL A 78 -4.27 9.30 8.25
C VAL A 78 -4.26 10.51 7.35
N THR A 79 -3.16 10.72 6.62
CA THR A 79 -3.01 11.80 5.65
C THR A 79 -2.80 11.19 4.26
N TYR A 80 -3.57 11.62 3.28
CA TYR A 80 -3.55 11.01 1.95
C TYR A 80 -3.94 11.98 0.83
N PRO A 81 -3.48 11.76 -0.41
CA PRO A 81 -3.90 12.53 -1.56
C PRO A 81 -5.31 12.11 -1.98
N ARG A 82 -6.15 13.09 -2.32
CA ARG A 82 -7.43 12.90 -2.96
C ARG A 82 -7.41 13.56 -4.34
N PHE A 83 -7.61 12.76 -5.36
CA PHE A 83 -7.70 13.17 -6.75
C PHE A 83 -9.16 13.51 -7.12
N GLU A 84 -9.34 14.21 -8.26
CA GLU A 84 -10.68 14.37 -8.87
C GLU A 84 -11.21 13.04 -9.44
N ASP A 85 -10.29 12.17 -9.85
CA ASP A 85 -10.57 10.84 -10.39
C ASP A 85 -10.90 9.84 -9.27
N SER A 86 -12.13 9.30 -9.28
CA SER A 86 -12.59 8.37 -8.23
C SER A 86 -11.82 7.04 -8.24
N THR A 87 -11.47 6.53 -9.42
CA THR A 87 -10.74 5.25 -9.53
C THR A 87 -9.33 5.36 -8.95
N MET A 88 -8.68 6.52 -9.12
CA MET A 88 -7.41 6.79 -8.46
C MET A 88 -7.56 6.86 -6.94
N ASN A 89 -8.67 7.39 -6.43
CA ASN A 89 -8.93 7.41 -4.98
C ASN A 89 -9.15 6.01 -4.42
N ASP A 90 -9.77 5.10 -5.16
CA ASP A 90 -9.91 3.69 -4.76
C ASP A 90 -8.52 3.04 -4.62
N LEU A 91 -7.61 3.26 -5.58
CA LEU A 91 -6.22 2.78 -5.51
C LEU A 91 -5.45 3.36 -4.31
N VAL A 92 -5.63 4.65 -4.00
CA VAL A 92 -5.06 5.26 -2.78
C VAL A 92 -5.60 4.58 -1.54
N THR A 93 -6.92 4.40 -1.47
CA THR A 93 -7.60 3.77 -0.34
C THR A 93 -7.11 2.34 -0.10
N GLU A 94 -6.99 1.53 -1.17
CA GLU A 94 -6.43 0.17 -1.11
C GLU A 94 -5.00 0.12 -0.53
N THR A 95 -4.21 1.19 -0.62
CA THR A 95 -2.87 1.21 0.00
C THR A 95 -2.90 1.39 1.51
N ILE A 96 -4.02 1.86 2.06
CA ILE A 96 -4.20 2.21 3.48
C ILE A 96 -4.92 1.10 4.23
N LEU A 97 -5.99 0.56 3.62
CA LEU A 97 -6.91 -0.36 4.28
C LEU A 97 -6.28 -1.73 4.54
N LEU A 98 -6.64 -2.31 5.68
CA LEU A 98 -6.37 -3.70 6.01
C LEU A 98 -7.52 -4.59 5.52
N GLU A 99 -7.29 -5.90 5.49
CA GLU A 99 -8.30 -6.87 5.09
C GLU A 99 -9.58 -6.74 5.93
N GLY A 100 -10.71 -6.60 5.27
CA GLY A 100 -12.03 -6.46 5.91
C GLY A 100 -12.44 -5.01 6.22
N GLU A 101 -11.61 -4.02 5.92
CA GLU A 101 -11.96 -2.61 6.07
C GLU A 101 -12.51 -2.03 4.75
N GLU A 102 -13.53 -1.17 4.87
CA GLU A 102 -14.23 -0.60 3.71
C GLU A 102 -13.96 0.90 3.51
N SER A 103 -13.36 1.56 4.52
CA SER A 103 -13.07 3.00 4.45
C SER A 103 -11.96 3.42 5.40
N ILE A 104 -11.32 4.57 5.09
CA ILE A 104 -10.29 5.18 5.94
C ILE A 104 -10.87 5.57 7.31
N ASP A 105 -12.14 5.95 7.37
CA ASP A 105 -12.81 6.24 8.64
C ASP A 105 -12.95 4.97 9.50
N GLN A 106 -13.29 3.84 8.88
CA GLN A 106 -13.36 2.54 9.56
C GLN A 106 -11.97 2.08 10.02
N TYR A 107 -10.94 2.19 9.17
CA TYR A 107 -9.55 1.92 9.54
C TYR A 107 -9.14 2.69 10.80
N ALA A 108 -9.47 3.99 10.85
CA ALA A 108 -9.16 4.82 12.00
C ALA A 108 -10.00 4.44 13.23
N ASN A 109 -11.29 4.15 13.07
CA ASN A 109 -12.15 3.72 14.17
C ASN A 109 -11.71 2.39 14.75
N ASN A 110 -11.38 1.40 13.92
CA ASN A 110 -10.92 0.08 14.36
C ASN A 110 -9.69 0.18 15.29
N PHE A 111 -8.75 1.09 14.99
CA PHE A 111 -7.59 1.31 15.86
C PHE A 111 -7.99 1.87 17.24
N ILE A 112 -8.89 2.86 17.26
CA ILE A 112 -9.37 3.47 18.52
C ILE A 112 -10.21 2.50 19.34
N GLU A 113 -11.08 1.72 18.71
CA GLU A 113 -11.90 0.69 19.35
C GLU A 113 -11.02 -0.44 19.90
N GLY A 114 -10.00 -0.87 19.14
CA GLY A 114 -9.03 -1.86 19.61
C GLY A 114 -8.30 -1.41 20.88
N TYR A 115 -7.93 -0.14 20.96
CA TYR A 115 -7.36 0.43 22.17
C TYR A 115 -8.38 0.46 23.33
N GLY A 116 -9.63 0.88 23.07
CA GLY A 116 -10.69 0.89 24.09
C GLY A 116 -10.91 -0.50 24.70
N ASN A 117 -11.05 -1.52 23.86
CA ASN A 117 -11.19 -2.91 24.28
C ASN A 117 -9.98 -3.37 25.12
N PHE A 118 -8.76 -3.03 24.68
CA PHE A 118 -7.55 -3.36 25.43
C PHE A 118 -7.54 -2.76 26.84
N ILE A 119 -7.93 -1.48 27.00
CA ILE A 119 -8.01 -0.81 28.30
C ILE A 119 -9.05 -1.48 29.21
N GLU A 120 -10.23 -1.78 28.68
CA GLU A 120 -11.35 -2.35 29.44
C GLU A 120 -11.07 -3.81 29.85
N GLU A 121 -10.57 -4.64 28.93
CA GLU A 121 -10.31 -6.06 29.19
C GLU A 121 -9.14 -6.29 30.17
N ASN A 122 -8.17 -5.38 30.21
CA ASN A 122 -6.99 -5.51 31.06
C ASN A 122 -7.02 -4.64 32.30
N GLU A 123 -8.14 -3.91 32.55
CA GLU A 123 -8.30 -3.01 33.69
C GLU A 123 -7.10 -2.03 33.85
N ILE A 124 -6.61 -1.50 32.74
CA ILE A 124 -5.42 -0.65 32.69
C ILE A 124 -5.74 0.69 33.37
N SER A 125 -5.02 1.00 34.43
CA SER A 125 -5.17 2.23 35.21
C SER A 125 -4.00 3.20 35.10
N TYR A 126 -2.99 2.88 34.26
CA TYR A 126 -1.81 3.71 34.03
C TYR A 126 -1.74 4.16 32.58
N ASN A 127 -0.95 5.20 32.33
CA ASN A 127 -0.80 5.74 30.98
C ASN A 127 -0.10 4.75 30.06
N LEU A 128 -0.80 4.29 29.02
CA LEU A 128 -0.28 3.48 27.92
C LEU A 128 -0.97 3.91 26.64
N SER A 129 -0.65 5.12 26.17
CA SER A 129 -1.25 5.65 24.95
C SER A 129 -0.68 4.96 23.72
N TRP A 130 -1.55 4.62 22.79
CA TRP A 130 -1.18 4.13 21.47
C TRP A 130 -1.17 5.26 20.44
N SER A 131 -0.38 5.11 19.41
CA SER A 131 -0.40 6.05 18.29
C SER A 131 -0.23 5.34 16.97
N LYS A 132 -1.04 5.76 15.98
CA LYS A 132 -0.92 5.30 14.60
C LYS A 132 -0.95 6.48 13.67
N ILE A 133 0.05 6.57 12.82
CA ILE A 133 0.20 7.64 11.83
C ILE A 133 0.40 6.97 10.49
N THR A 134 -0.49 7.26 9.55
CA THR A 134 -0.38 6.79 8.17
C THR A 134 -0.32 8.00 7.25
N ASP A 135 0.77 8.13 6.51
CA ASP A 135 0.97 9.21 5.54
C ASP A 135 1.18 8.61 4.15
N VAL A 136 0.30 8.96 3.20
CA VAL A 136 0.45 8.60 1.79
C VAL A 136 1.01 9.79 1.03
N ASP A 137 2.23 9.65 0.53
CA ASP A 137 2.94 10.67 -0.24
C ASP A 137 3.06 10.28 -1.71
N ILE A 138 3.06 11.29 -2.57
CA ILE A 138 3.31 11.13 -4.00
C ILE A 138 4.80 11.36 -4.25
N LEU A 139 5.51 10.31 -4.71
CA LEU A 139 6.93 10.38 -5.04
C LEU A 139 7.18 10.70 -6.52
N LEU A 140 6.26 10.31 -7.38
CA LEU A 140 6.27 10.63 -8.80
C LEU A 140 4.82 10.84 -9.27
N ASN A 141 4.59 11.91 -10.03
CA ASN A 141 3.32 12.18 -10.68
C ASN A 141 3.61 12.72 -12.08
N THR A 142 3.47 11.87 -13.06
CA THR A 142 3.63 12.20 -14.49
C THR A 142 2.29 11.95 -15.21
N PRO A 143 2.15 12.32 -16.47
CA PRO A 143 0.91 12.02 -17.22
C PRO A 143 0.55 10.53 -17.31
N GLN A 144 1.52 9.61 -17.16
CA GLN A 144 1.32 8.17 -17.32
C GLN A 144 1.55 7.37 -16.05
N LEU A 145 2.41 7.85 -15.14
CA LEU A 145 2.81 7.11 -13.95
C LEU A 145 2.57 7.90 -12.68
N LEU A 146 2.07 7.20 -11.67
CA LEU A 146 1.99 7.67 -10.30
C LEU A 146 2.78 6.70 -9.39
N THR A 147 3.70 7.22 -8.59
CA THR A 147 4.33 6.46 -7.51
C THR A 147 3.85 6.99 -6.18
N LEU A 148 3.20 6.12 -5.39
CA LEU A 148 2.74 6.40 -4.04
C LEU A 148 3.64 5.69 -3.04
N LYS A 149 3.91 6.37 -1.92
CA LYS A 149 4.52 5.79 -0.73
C LYS A 149 3.51 5.91 0.41
N ASN A 150 3.09 4.78 0.96
CA ASN A 150 2.36 4.72 2.22
C ASN A 150 3.36 4.43 3.34
N MET A 151 3.55 5.36 4.24
CA MET A 151 4.31 5.20 5.47
C MET A 151 3.34 5.05 6.63
N THR A 152 3.44 3.97 7.38
CA THR A 152 2.68 3.76 8.61
C THR A 152 3.63 3.60 9.78
N TYR A 153 3.52 4.49 10.75
CA TYR A 153 4.10 4.36 12.09
C TYR A 153 3.03 3.89 13.05
N GLU A 154 3.34 2.88 13.87
CA GLU A 154 2.45 2.40 14.92
C GLU A 154 3.23 2.16 16.21
N PHE A 155 2.68 2.65 17.31
CA PHE A 155 3.08 2.32 18.67
C PHE A 155 1.85 1.85 19.43
N SER A 156 1.84 0.59 19.82
CA SER A 156 0.77 -0.05 20.60
C SER A 156 1.30 -0.63 21.91
N GLY A 157 2.35 0.00 22.44
CA GLY A 157 3.07 -0.43 23.64
C GLY A 157 4.42 -1.09 23.33
N GLY A 158 5.20 -1.37 24.36
CA GLY A 158 6.52 -1.95 24.24
C GLY A 158 7.65 -0.91 24.26
N ALA A 159 8.85 -1.29 23.77
CA ALA A 159 10.06 -0.47 23.87
C ALA A 159 10.10 0.69 22.85
N HIS A 160 9.49 0.53 21.69
CA HIS A 160 9.47 1.52 20.62
C HIS A 160 8.32 1.23 19.64
N GLY A 161 7.94 2.24 18.85
CA GLY A 161 7.05 2.06 17.71
C GLY A 161 7.75 1.40 16.53
N ASN A 162 6.97 1.01 15.54
CA ASN A 162 7.44 0.43 14.30
C ASN A 162 7.00 1.29 13.12
N THR A 163 7.88 1.48 12.14
CA THR A 163 7.58 2.17 10.88
C THR A 163 7.67 1.18 9.74
N PHE A 164 6.68 1.20 8.88
CA PHE A 164 6.64 0.41 7.67
C PHE A 164 6.30 1.29 6.47
N GLU A 165 7.06 1.18 5.40
CA GLU A 165 6.80 1.87 4.14
C GLU A 165 6.41 0.86 3.06
N LEU A 166 5.34 1.16 2.32
CA LEU A 166 4.89 0.42 1.16
C LEU A 166 4.85 1.35 -0.05
N ILE A 167 5.51 0.94 -1.13
CA ILE A 167 5.62 1.73 -2.34
C ILE A 167 4.85 1.04 -3.47
N ASN A 168 4.04 1.80 -4.18
CA ASN A 168 3.25 1.32 -5.29
C ASN A 168 3.44 2.21 -6.52
N VAL A 169 3.62 1.60 -7.67
CA VAL A 169 3.69 2.27 -8.98
C VAL A 169 2.44 1.94 -9.76
N TYR A 170 1.78 2.96 -10.29
CA TYR A 170 0.55 2.82 -11.06
C TYR A 170 0.69 3.40 -12.46
N ASP A 171 0.13 2.68 -13.44
CA ASP A 171 -0.24 3.23 -14.74
C ASP A 171 -1.56 4.00 -14.57
N ILE A 172 -1.53 5.30 -14.84
CA ILE A 172 -2.69 6.19 -14.65
C ILE A 172 -3.76 5.97 -15.74
N GLU A 173 -3.36 5.57 -16.94
CA GLU A 173 -4.29 5.36 -18.05
C GLU A 173 -5.13 4.10 -17.84
N ASN A 174 -4.48 3.02 -17.35
CA ASN A 174 -5.12 1.72 -17.17
C ASN A 174 -5.55 1.44 -15.72
N TYR A 175 -5.25 2.34 -14.79
CA TYR A 175 -5.52 2.17 -13.35
C TYR A 175 -4.94 0.87 -12.80
N GLN A 176 -3.74 0.53 -13.20
CA GLN A 176 -3.09 -0.74 -12.86
C GLN A 176 -1.84 -0.51 -12.03
N LYS A 177 -1.73 -1.29 -10.95
CA LYS A 177 -0.46 -1.42 -10.24
C LYS A 177 0.54 -2.15 -11.13
N LEU A 178 1.70 -1.56 -11.33
CA LEU A 178 2.77 -2.11 -12.14
C LEU A 178 3.71 -2.96 -11.28
N ALA A 179 4.03 -4.15 -11.78
CA ALA A 179 5.04 -5.03 -11.19
C ALA A 179 6.42 -4.75 -11.79
N LEU A 180 7.50 -5.12 -11.10
CA LEU A 180 8.87 -4.87 -11.54
C LEU A 180 9.16 -5.45 -12.93
N ASN A 181 8.55 -6.59 -13.28
CA ASN A 181 8.71 -7.22 -14.60
C ASN A 181 8.07 -6.41 -15.76
N THR A 182 7.27 -5.39 -15.46
CA THR A 182 6.84 -4.40 -16.45
C THR A 182 8.04 -3.60 -16.97
N PHE A 183 9.00 -3.31 -16.08
CA PHE A 183 10.19 -2.51 -16.41
C PHE A 183 11.39 -3.38 -16.78
N ILE A 184 11.62 -4.45 -16.04
CA ILE A 184 12.79 -5.32 -16.21
C ILE A 184 12.38 -6.64 -16.84
N SER A 185 13.09 -7.01 -17.91
CA SER A 185 12.83 -8.26 -18.62
C SER A 185 13.14 -9.47 -17.73
N GLU A 186 12.24 -10.46 -17.66
CA GLU A 186 12.39 -11.62 -16.76
C GLU A 186 13.70 -12.38 -16.98
N ASN A 187 14.09 -12.57 -18.24
CA ASN A 187 15.35 -13.23 -18.59
C ASN A 187 16.59 -12.39 -18.24
N LYS A 188 16.42 -11.12 -17.92
CA LYS A 188 17.45 -10.17 -17.48
C LYS A 188 17.43 -9.88 -16.00
N MET A 189 16.48 -10.41 -15.23
CA MET A 189 16.32 -10.12 -13.81
C MET A 189 17.60 -10.45 -13.02
N LYS A 190 18.30 -11.54 -13.35
CA LYS A 190 19.56 -11.90 -12.68
C LYS A 190 20.68 -10.90 -12.97
N GLU A 191 20.72 -10.33 -14.18
CA GLU A 191 21.68 -9.28 -14.56
C GLU A 191 21.33 -7.98 -13.85
N PHE A 192 20.06 -7.61 -13.84
CA PHE A 192 19.56 -6.44 -13.12
C PHE A 192 19.88 -6.52 -11.61
N THR A 193 19.67 -7.68 -10.96
CA THR A 193 19.99 -7.87 -9.54
C THR A 193 21.47 -7.59 -9.26
N LYS A 194 22.38 -7.98 -10.16
CA LYS A 194 23.82 -7.67 -10.00
C LYS A 194 24.12 -6.18 -10.16
N ILE A 195 23.38 -5.49 -11.05
CA ILE A 195 23.51 -4.04 -11.19
C ILE A 195 23.04 -3.37 -9.90
N ALA A 196 21.87 -3.75 -9.39
CA ALA A 196 21.32 -3.20 -8.16
C ALA A 196 22.19 -3.47 -6.92
N GLU A 197 22.87 -4.65 -6.85
CA GLU A 197 23.81 -4.97 -5.78
C GLU A 197 24.96 -3.96 -5.69
N LYS A 198 25.43 -3.41 -6.80
CA LYS A 198 26.49 -2.38 -6.76
C LYS A 198 26.01 -1.12 -6.05
N PHE A 199 24.80 -0.66 -6.40
CA PHE A 199 24.19 0.51 -5.74
C PHE A 199 23.87 0.24 -4.27
N PHE A 200 23.48 -0.99 -3.93
CA PHE A 200 23.33 -1.39 -2.53
C PHE A 200 24.66 -1.29 -1.76
N ARG A 201 25.76 -1.78 -2.36
CA ARG A 201 27.08 -1.71 -1.74
C ARG A 201 27.59 -0.29 -1.59
N GLU A 202 27.33 0.56 -2.57
CA GLU A 202 27.63 1.99 -2.52
C GLU A 202 26.86 2.68 -1.39
N GLU A 203 25.53 2.45 -1.29
CA GLU A 203 24.67 3.03 -0.26
C GLU A 203 25.08 2.62 1.16
N GLU A 204 25.43 1.33 1.35
CA GLU A 204 25.84 0.80 2.64
C GLU A 204 27.37 0.99 2.92
N GLY A 205 28.10 1.68 2.04
CA GLY A 205 29.54 1.94 2.19
C GLY A 205 30.41 0.67 2.18
N LEU A 206 29.99 -0.35 1.42
CA LEU A 206 30.66 -1.64 1.34
C LEU A 206 31.58 -1.72 0.15
N SER A 207 32.71 -2.45 0.28
CA SER A 207 33.51 -2.83 -0.88
C SER A 207 32.79 -3.90 -1.72
N ASP A 208 33.19 -4.04 -2.99
CA ASP A 208 32.62 -5.03 -3.93
C ASP A 208 32.72 -6.48 -3.43
N THR A 209 33.69 -6.78 -2.59
CA THR A 209 33.98 -8.13 -2.06
C THR A 209 33.58 -8.32 -0.60
N ALA A 210 33.00 -7.31 0.05
CA ALA A 210 32.57 -7.43 1.43
C ALA A 210 31.52 -8.53 1.59
N SER A 211 31.70 -9.41 2.61
CA SER A 211 30.69 -10.42 2.93
C SER A 211 29.44 -9.77 3.52
N LEU A 212 28.28 -10.23 3.10
CA LEU A 212 26.98 -9.80 3.63
C LEU A 212 26.49 -10.69 4.78
N ASP A 213 27.12 -11.86 5.01
CA ASP A 213 26.62 -12.91 5.94
C ASP A 213 26.44 -12.45 7.39
N LYS A 214 27.27 -11.52 7.87
CA LYS A 214 27.28 -11.15 9.30
C LYS A 214 26.50 -9.88 9.61
N ALA A 215 26.39 -9.00 8.64
CA ALA A 215 25.80 -7.67 8.82
C ALA A 215 24.35 -7.60 8.32
N TYR A 216 23.97 -8.53 7.44
CA TYR A 216 22.67 -8.53 6.78
C TYR A 216 21.98 -9.89 6.89
N PHE A 217 20.64 -9.87 6.84
CA PHE A 217 19.79 -11.06 6.93
C PHE A 217 19.51 -11.69 5.55
N PHE A 218 20.33 -11.40 4.55
CA PHE A 218 20.19 -12.03 3.25
C PHE A 218 20.44 -13.53 3.31
N GLU A 219 19.58 -14.30 2.67
CA GLU A 219 19.72 -15.75 2.62
C GLU A 219 21.06 -16.17 2.03
N ASN A 220 21.83 -16.99 2.78
CA ASN A 220 23.17 -17.44 2.42
C ASN A 220 24.15 -16.29 2.11
N GLY A 221 23.95 -15.11 2.71
CA GLY A 221 24.78 -13.92 2.48
C GLY A 221 24.73 -13.39 1.04
N LYS A 222 23.70 -13.72 0.29
CA LYS A 222 23.54 -13.29 -1.09
C LYS A 222 22.52 -12.16 -1.19
N PHE A 223 22.93 -11.06 -1.78
CA PHE A 223 22.05 -9.93 -2.04
C PHE A 223 20.78 -10.37 -2.79
N SER A 224 19.65 -9.85 -2.35
CA SER A 224 18.36 -9.96 -3.02
C SER A 224 17.68 -8.60 -3.08
N LEU A 225 16.97 -8.33 -4.17
CA LEU A 225 16.18 -7.11 -4.33
C LEU A 225 15.03 -7.08 -3.32
N ALA A 226 14.75 -5.89 -2.76
CA ALA A 226 13.50 -5.68 -2.05
C ALA A 226 12.31 -5.91 -2.98
N ALA A 227 11.26 -6.54 -2.47
CA ALA A 227 9.99 -6.60 -3.18
C ALA A 227 9.31 -5.22 -3.25
N ASN A 228 9.63 -4.36 -2.29
CA ASN A 228 9.14 -3.00 -2.15
C ASN A 228 9.97 -2.07 -3.05
N TYR A 229 9.42 -1.69 -4.20
CA TYR A 229 10.12 -0.88 -5.18
C TYR A 229 9.24 0.26 -5.70
N GLY A 230 9.88 1.27 -6.26
CA GLY A 230 9.22 2.39 -6.91
C GLY A 230 10.03 2.94 -8.07
N ILE A 231 9.46 3.96 -8.68
CA ILE A 231 10.11 4.77 -9.71
C ILE A 231 10.05 6.24 -9.28
N ASN A 232 11.16 6.94 -9.39
CA ASN A 232 11.26 8.37 -9.16
C ASN A 232 11.90 9.06 -10.37
N LYS A 233 12.25 10.34 -10.24
CA LYS A 233 12.87 11.12 -11.31
C LYS A 233 14.26 10.62 -11.71
N GLU A 234 14.94 9.87 -10.87
CA GLU A 234 16.33 9.45 -11.02
C GLU A 234 16.46 8.02 -11.55
N GLY A 235 15.57 7.11 -11.07
CA GLY A 235 15.70 5.70 -11.38
C GLY A 235 14.59 4.82 -10.81
N LEU A 236 14.84 3.52 -10.87
CA LEU A 236 14.12 2.55 -10.05
C LEU A 236 14.76 2.54 -8.66
N PHE A 237 13.94 2.65 -7.62
CA PHE A 237 14.46 2.55 -6.26
C PHE A 237 13.83 1.38 -5.52
N PHE A 238 14.58 0.83 -4.56
CA PHE A 238 14.19 -0.33 -3.76
C PHE A 238 14.36 0.03 -2.30
N HIS A 239 13.32 -0.23 -1.51
CA HIS A 239 13.27 0.12 -0.11
C HIS A 239 13.17 -1.15 0.75
N TYR A 240 14.09 -1.28 1.68
CA TYR A 240 14.09 -2.31 2.71
C TYR A 240 13.65 -1.68 4.02
N ASN A 241 12.55 -2.17 4.56
CA ASN A 241 12.02 -1.72 5.83
C ASN A 241 12.92 -2.13 7.01
N GLN A 242 12.67 -1.56 8.18
CA GLN A 242 13.31 -1.99 9.41
C GLN A 242 13.11 -3.49 9.63
N TYR A 243 14.12 -4.17 10.14
CA TYR A 243 14.18 -5.63 10.34
C TYR A 243 14.16 -6.48 9.06
N GLU A 244 14.01 -5.93 7.86
CA GLU A 244 13.95 -6.71 6.64
C GLU A 244 15.30 -7.32 6.28
N ILE A 245 16.36 -6.51 6.29
CA ILE A 245 17.72 -6.98 5.95
C ILE A 245 18.78 -6.71 7.02
N LYS A 246 18.44 -5.95 8.08
CA LYS A 246 19.38 -5.59 9.16
C LYS A 246 18.59 -5.27 10.44
N PRO A 247 19.26 -5.26 11.63
CA PRO A 247 18.58 -4.97 12.90
C PRO A 247 17.92 -3.60 12.92
N TYR A 248 16.88 -3.43 13.74
CA TYR A 248 16.12 -2.18 13.90
C TYR A 248 17.01 -0.94 14.06
N ALA A 249 18.02 -1.03 14.92
CA ALA A 249 18.92 0.09 15.20
C ALA A 249 19.77 0.54 13.99
N ALA A 250 19.89 -0.31 12.96
CA ALA A 250 20.57 0.02 11.72
C ALA A 250 19.65 0.74 10.71
N GLY A 251 18.35 0.86 11.02
CA GLY A 251 17.38 1.60 10.21
C GLY A 251 16.95 0.89 8.93
N THR A 252 16.45 1.66 8.00
CA THR A 252 16.02 1.22 6.66
C THR A 252 17.16 1.37 5.66
N THR A 253 17.02 0.78 4.47
CA THR A 253 17.91 1.01 3.33
C THR A 253 17.08 1.32 2.11
N THR A 254 17.44 2.37 1.38
CA THR A 254 16.84 2.69 0.07
C THR A 254 17.94 2.84 -0.95
N ILE A 255 17.92 2.02 -1.98
CA ILE A 255 18.86 2.13 -3.09
C ILE A 255 18.17 2.71 -4.31
N VAL A 256 18.86 3.56 -5.06
CA VAL A 256 18.39 4.09 -6.35
C VAL A 256 19.28 3.51 -7.45
N VAL A 257 18.65 2.85 -8.41
CA VAL A 257 19.33 2.33 -9.61
C VAL A 257 19.01 3.28 -10.77
N PRO A 258 19.94 4.12 -11.21
CA PRO A 258 19.71 5.11 -12.24
C PRO A 258 19.25 4.50 -13.56
N PHE A 259 18.36 5.18 -14.27
CA PHE A 259 17.87 4.72 -15.58
C PHE A 259 18.97 4.40 -16.58
N ASP A 260 20.07 5.14 -16.54
CA ASP A 260 21.17 4.95 -17.48
C ASP A 260 21.96 3.66 -17.22
N ALA A 261 21.95 3.16 -15.98
CA ALA A 261 22.62 1.91 -15.63
C ALA A 261 21.86 0.64 -16.06
N ILE A 262 20.60 0.76 -16.51
CA ILE A 262 19.70 -0.38 -16.73
C ILE A 262 19.13 -0.49 -18.14
N GLN A 263 19.61 0.31 -19.11
CA GLN A 263 19.07 0.37 -20.46
C GLN A 263 19.01 -1.00 -21.17
N ASP A 264 20.01 -1.86 -20.94
CA ASP A 264 20.15 -3.16 -21.61
C ASP A 264 19.27 -4.27 -21.00
N VAL A 265 18.67 -4.00 -19.83
CA VAL A 265 17.83 -4.97 -19.12
C VAL A 265 16.35 -4.61 -19.14
N LEU A 266 16.00 -3.44 -19.68
CA LEU A 266 14.62 -2.97 -19.76
C LEU A 266 13.79 -3.77 -20.76
N THR A 267 12.50 -3.90 -20.45
CA THR A 267 11.47 -4.27 -21.45
C THR A 267 11.22 -3.09 -22.40
N GLU A 268 10.59 -3.33 -23.54
CA GLU A 268 10.16 -2.23 -24.41
C GLU A 268 9.14 -1.32 -23.73
N THR A 269 8.22 -1.89 -22.95
CA THR A 269 7.27 -1.12 -22.13
C THR A 269 7.99 -0.27 -21.09
N GLY A 270 8.97 -0.84 -20.37
CA GLY A 270 9.79 -0.13 -19.41
C GLY A 270 10.56 1.03 -20.03
N LYS A 271 11.15 0.83 -21.22
CA LYS A 271 11.82 1.91 -21.97
C LYS A 271 10.88 3.06 -22.30
N ASN A 272 9.64 2.75 -22.68
CA ASN A 272 8.64 3.77 -23.00
C ASN A 272 8.25 4.59 -21.77
N TYR A 273 7.98 3.96 -20.62
CA TYR A 273 7.69 4.67 -19.38
C TYR A 273 8.86 5.54 -18.92
N ILE A 274 10.08 5.00 -18.93
CA ILE A 274 11.27 5.75 -18.50
C ILE A 274 11.53 6.95 -19.43
N LYS A 275 11.33 6.79 -20.74
CA LYS A 275 11.42 7.89 -21.68
C LYS A 275 10.45 9.02 -21.30
N GLN A 276 9.21 8.69 -21.02
CA GLN A 276 8.19 9.67 -20.63
C GLN A 276 8.53 10.37 -19.30
N VAL A 277 9.06 9.64 -18.31
CA VAL A 277 9.53 10.22 -17.06
C VAL A 277 10.67 11.22 -17.31
N LYS A 278 11.64 10.86 -18.15
CA LYS A 278 12.76 11.75 -18.51
C LYS A 278 12.29 13.00 -19.25
N GLU A 279 11.39 12.84 -20.23
CA GLU A 279 10.83 13.96 -21.00
C GLU A 279 10.05 14.92 -20.10
N TYR A 280 9.23 14.38 -19.19
CA TYR A 280 8.48 15.18 -18.23
C TYR A 280 9.42 15.97 -17.30
N ASN A 281 10.47 15.35 -16.79
CA ASN A 281 11.44 16.03 -15.92
C ASN A 281 12.15 17.21 -16.61
N HIS A 282 12.43 17.10 -17.92
CA HIS A 282 13.03 18.18 -18.70
C HIS A 282 12.08 19.34 -18.98
N SER A 283 10.77 19.07 -19.04
CA SER A 283 9.76 20.09 -19.30
C SER A 283 9.37 20.92 -18.07
N THR A 284 9.71 20.44 -16.87
CA THR A 284 9.35 21.05 -15.58
C THR A 284 10.53 21.75 -14.88
N GLN A 285 11.71 21.79 -15.50
CA GLN A 285 12.88 22.58 -15.09
C GLN A 285 12.91 23.91 -15.85
#